data_69832bbcd9bf0ed59e082fb58b23c494
#
_entry.id   69832bbcd9bf0ed59e082fb58b23c494
#
_cell.length_a   1.000
_cell.length_b   1.000
_cell.length_c   1.000
_cell.angle_alpha   90.00
_cell.angle_beta   90.00
_cell.angle_gamma   90.00
#
_symmetry.space_group_name_H-M   'P 1'
#
loop_
_entity.id
_entity.type
_entity.pdbx_description
1 polymer ?
#
loop_
_entity_poly.entity_id
_entity_poly.type
_entity_poly.pdbx_seq_one_letter_code
_entity_poly.pdbx_strand_id
1 'polypeptide(L)'
;DLLKKCKESGKSKQEFLEAAMHIQGIYVPSFYEDSYNPDGTLCALTPTHGAPATVKKSIVSDMNKCYYPDSFVVPFIDIVHDRAVEEIFRGCIRGCRFCQAGFIYRPIREKSVETINRQSKALIDSTGYDELSLCSLSTSDHSCVNEMLTSLIDWTVRDKINLSLPSLRVDNFSDELVDKLSKVRRSGLTFAPEAGTQRMRDVINKNVTEEEVLRTCTKAFAGGWTSVKLYFMMGLPTETMEDIAGIAQLAGKVVDAYYNTPEHKKGCAVSVSVSCASFIPKP
;
A
#
# COMPACT_ATOMS: atom_id res chain seq x y z
N ASP A 1 -18.79 4.53 21.59
CA ASP A 1 -19.75 5.19 22.49
C ASP A 1 -21.16 4.54 22.46
N LEU A 2 -21.75 4.24 21.28
CA LEU A 2 -23.08 3.62 21.18
C LEU A 2 -23.15 2.27 21.89
N LEU A 3 -22.18 1.36 21.65
CA LEU A 3 -22.14 0.03 22.28
C LEU A 3 -22.07 0.14 23.81
N LYS A 4 -21.24 1.06 24.34
CA LYS A 4 -21.14 1.30 25.78
C LYS A 4 -22.47 1.75 26.36
N LYS A 5 -23.12 2.76 25.75
CA LYS A 5 -24.44 3.26 26.15
C LYS A 5 -25.52 2.17 26.13
N CYS A 6 -25.53 1.33 25.08
CA CYS A 6 -26.49 0.22 25.00
C CYS A 6 -26.28 -0.83 26.07
N LYS A 7 -25.02 -1.18 26.39
CA LYS A 7 -24.70 -2.10 27.50
C LYS A 7 -25.11 -1.53 28.86
N GLU A 8 -24.81 -0.26 29.15
CA GLU A 8 -25.16 0.40 30.38
C GLU A 8 -26.68 0.53 30.56
N SER A 9 -27.44 0.66 29.47
CA SER A 9 -28.92 0.73 29.51
C SER A 9 -29.63 -0.62 29.33
N GLY A 10 -28.90 -1.73 29.33
CA GLY A 10 -29.46 -3.09 29.19
C GLY A 10 -30.13 -3.40 27.88
N LYS A 11 -29.80 -2.67 26.80
CA LYS A 11 -30.36 -2.91 25.44
C LYS A 11 -29.90 -4.23 24.86
N SER A 12 -30.81 -4.85 24.11
CA SER A 12 -30.55 -6.07 23.35
C SER A 12 -29.60 -5.81 22.18
N LYS A 13 -29.06 -6.90 21.61
CA LYS A 13 -28.27 -6.83 20.37
C LYS A 13 -29.07 -6.22 19.21
N GLN A 14 -30.35 -6.55 19.11
CA GLN A 14 -31.22 -6.04 18.05
C GLN A 14 -31.38 -4.53 18.14
N GLU A 15 -31.71 -4.00 19.33
CA GLU A 15 -31.83 -2.56 19.56
C GLU A 15 -30.51 -1.81 19.33
N PHE A 16 -29.37 -2.45 19.63
CA PHE A 16 -28.06 -1.89 19.29
C PHE A 16 -27.86 -1.81 17.79
N LEU A 17 -28.18 -2.86 17.02
CA LEU A 17 -28.02 -2.88 15.57
C LEU A 17 -28.96 -1.89 14.88
N GLU A 18 -30.19 -1.76 15.35
CA GLU A 18 -31.14 -0.74 14.89
C GLU A 18 -30.63 0.68 15.12
N ALA A 19 -30.04 0.95 16.27
CA ALA A 19 -29.42 2.24 16.52
C ALA A 19 -28.13 2.45 15.69
N ALA A 20 -27.36 1.40 15.45
CA ALA A 20 -26.09 1.47 14.72
C ALA A 20 -26.29 1.77 13.22
N MET A 21 -27.36 1.28 12.57
CA MET A 21 -27.62 1.52 11.15
C MET A 21 -27.83 3.01 10.81
N HIS A 22 -28.17 3.84 11.78
CA HIS A 22 -28.30 5.29 11.61
C HIS A 22 -26.97 6.05 11.68
N ILE A 23 -25.86 5.37 12.04
CA ILE A 23 -24.54 5.98 12.00
C ILE A 23 -24.03 5.93 10.58
N GLN A 24 -23.61 7.07 10.04
CA GLN A 24 -23.07 7.16 8.68
C GLN A 24 -21.90 6.18 8.47
N GLY A 25 -22.00 5.37 7.43
CA GLY A 25 -20.97 4.40 7.05
C GLY A 25 -21.11 3.02 7.74
N ILE A 26 -22.10 2.84 8.61
CA ILE A 26 -22.36 1.54 9.21
C ILE A 26 -23.34 0.74 8.33
N TYR A 27 -22.87 -0.41 7.89
CA TYR A 27 -23.66 -1.43 7.21
C TYR A 27 -23.96 -2.57 8.17
N VAL A 28 -25.21 -2.93 8.33
CA VAL A 28 -25.67 -4.04 9.19
C VAL A 28 -26.13 -5.18 8.29
N PRO A 29 -25.30 -6.19 7.99
CA PRO A 29 -25.64 -7.24 7.00
C PRO A 29 -26.96 -7.96 7.26
N SER A 30 -27.31 -8.21 8.53
CA SER A 30 -28.55 -8.90 8.91
C SER A 30 -29.83 -8.12 8.59
N PHE A 31 -29.73 -6.87 8.15
CA PHE A 31 -30.86 -6.02 7.73
C PHE A 31 -31.02 -5.95 6.22
N TYR A 32 -30.39 -6.87 5.50
CA TYR A 32 -30.51 -6.98 4.05
C TYR A 32 -30.73 -8.44 3.68
N GLU A 33 -31.72 -8.67 2.82
CA GLU A 33 -32.02 -9.97 2.27
C GLU A 33 -31.53 -10.05 0.83
N ASP A 34 -30.70 -11.04 0.56
CA ASP A 34 -30.19 -11.32 -0.77
C ASP A 34 -31.16 -12.27 -1.52
N SER A 35 -31.31 -12.03 -2.80
CA SER A 35 -32.06 -12.91 -3.71
C SER A 35 -31.21 -13.21 -4.95
N TYR A 36 -31.37 -14.41 -5.48
CA TYR A 36 -30.58 -14.91 -6.60
C TYR A 36 -31.45 -15.28 -7.79
N ASN A 37 -30.92 -15.10 -8.98
CA ASN A 37 -31.47 -15.60 -10.21
C ASN A 37 -31.30 -17.14 -10.30
N PRO A 38 -32.07 -17.83 -11.20
CA PRO A 38 -31.92 -19.28 -11.40
C PRO A 38 -30.52 -19.74 -11.80
N ASP A 39 -29.68 -18.86 -12.37
CA ASP A 39 -28.30 -19.11 -12.75
C ASP A 39 -27.29 -18.87 -11.61
N GLY A 40 -27.76 -18.53 -10.41
CA GLY A 40 -26.91 -18.26 -9.23
C GLY A 40 -26.33 -16.87 -9.16
N THR A 41 -26.66 -15.98 -10.10
CA THR A 41 -26.25 -14.58 -10.01
C THR A 41 -27.10 -13.80 -9.03
N LEU A 42 -26.51 -12.81 -8.33
CA LEU A 42 -27.23 -11.94 -7.40
C LEU A 42 -28.30 -11.14 -8.17
N CYS A 43 -29.57 -11.30 -7.75
CA CYS A 43 -30.69 -10.56 -8.31
C CYS A 43 -30.90 -9.22 -7.61
N ALA A 44 -31.03 -9.26 -6.28
CA ALA A 44 -31.26 -8.06 -5.48
C ALA A 44 -30.71 -8.22 -4.06
N LEU A 45 -30.40 -7.08 -3.44
CA LEU A 45 -30.14 -6.94 -2.02
C LEU A 45 -31.19 -5.98 -1.45
N THR A 46 -32.17 -6.54 -0.74
CA THR A 46 -33.35 -5.80 -0.28
C THR A 46 -33.20 -5.39 1.18
N PRO A 47 -33.27 -4.09 1.51
CA PRO A 47 -33.19 -3.65 2.90
C PRO A 47 -34.45 -4.02 3.68
N THR A 48 -34.26 -4.45 4.92
CA THR A 48 -35.29 -4.78 5.90
C THR A 48 -35.09 -3.92 7.15
N HIS A 49 -35.99 -4.02 8.15
CA HIS A 49 -35.88 -3.30 9.42
C HIS A 49 -35.70 -1.76 9.29
N GLY A 50 -36.12 -1.17 8.18
CA GLY A 50 -35.93 0.24 7.92
C GLY A 50 -34.48 0.65 7.56
N ALA A 51 -33.64 -0.32 7.19
CA ALA A 51 -32.28 -0.04 6.75
C ALA A 51 -32.27 0.76 5.42
N PRO A 52 -31.28 1.64 5.22
CA PRO A 52 -31.18 2.43 4.01
C PRO A 52 -30.84 1.54 2.80
N ALA A 53 -31.45 1.83 1.63
CA ALA A 53 -31.12 1.12 0.39
C ALA A 53 -29.66 1.25 -0.02
N THR A 54 -29.00 2.32 0.40
CA THR A 54 -27.58 2.58 0.14
C THR A 54 -26.92 3.13 1.39
N VAL A 55 -25.80 2.51 1.80
CA VAL A 55 -24.99 2.99 2.91
C VAL A 55 -23.91 3.92 2.37
N LYS A 56 -23.97 5.19 2.74
CA LYS A 56 -23.00 6.19 2.33
C LYS A 56 -21.74 6.07 3.19
N LYS A 57 -20.60 5.82 2.56
CA LYS A 57 -19.30 5.70 3.22
C LYS A 57 -18.97 6.93 4.05
N SER A 58 -18.49 6.73 5.28
CA SER A 58 -17.90 7.78 6.10
C SER A 58 -16.47 8.05 5.65
N ILE A 59 -16.14 9.32 5.40
CA ILE A 59 -14.84 9.75 4.89
C ILE A 59 -14.29 10.84 5.79
N VAL A 60 -13.05 10.69 6.23
CA VAL A 60 -12.29 11.80 6.81
C VAL A 60 -11.79 12.66 5.65
N SER A 61 -12.30 13.86 5.52
CA SER A 61 -12.00 14.75 4.39
C SER A 61 -10.64 15.44 4.50
N ASP A 62 -10.20 15.74 5.72
CA ASP A 62 -8.92 16.42 5.99
C ASP A 62 -8.06 15.56 6.92
N MET A 63 -7.03 14.93 6.36
CA MET A 63 -6.12 14.05 7.10
C MET A 63 -5.21 14.82 8.08
N ASN A 64 -5.02 16.12 7.87
CA ASN A 64 -4.20 16.94 8.77
C ASN A 64 -4.89 17.21 10.11
N LYS A 65 -6.23 17.14 10.11
CA LYS A 65 -7.08 17.35 11.30
C LYS A 65 -7.49 16.06 11.99
N CYS A 66 -7.09 14.90 11.44
CA CYS A 66 -7.33 13.63 12.11
C CYS A 66 -6.64 13.60 13.46
N TYR A 67 -7.32 13.00 14.44
CA TYR A 67 -6.65 12.63 15.68
C TYR A 67 -5.46 11.71 15.37
N TYR A 68 -4.33 12.07 15.92
CA TYR A 68 -3.11 11.29 15.86
C TYR A 68 -2.43 11.38 17.23
N PRO A 69 -2.09 10.28 17.89
CA PRO A 69 -1.47 10.33 19.20
C PRO A 69 -0.04 10.86 19.10
N ASP A 70 0.32 11.78 19.97
CA ASP A 70 1.69 12.30 20.09
C ASP A 70 2.60 11.36 20.89
N SER A 71 2.02 10.38 21.58
CA SER A 71 2.71 9.38 22.37
C SER A 71 2.07 8.02 22.18
N PHE A 72 2.88 7.00 21.93
CA PHE A 72 2.44 5.62 21.70
C PHE A 72 2.85 4.71 22.84
N VAL A 73 2.02 3.70 23.10
CA VAL A 73 2.40 2.58 23.97
C VAL A 73 3.29 1.63 23.17
N VAL A 74 4.52 1.47 23.64
CA VAL A 74 5.48 0.54 23.03
C VAL A 74 5.31 -0.84 23.69
N PRO A 75 5.23 -1.94 22.91
CA PRO A 75 5.20 -3.30 23.47
C PRO A 75 6.45 -3.59 24.29
N PHE A 76 6.28 -4.32 25.39
CA PHE A 76 7.39 -4.77 26.24
C PHE A 76 8.10 -6.01 25.67
N ILE A 77 7.45 -6.73 24.77
CA ILE A 77 7.97 -7.94 24.11
C ILE A 77 8.40 -7.61 22.68
N ASP A 78 9.32 -8.39 22.14
CA ASP A 78 9.72 -8.28 20.73
C ASP A 78 8.53 -8.52 19.80
N ILE A 79 8.37 -7.65 18.79
CA ILE A 79 7.33 -7.72 17.79
C ILE A 79 7.94 -7.73 16.38
N VAL A 80 7.19 -8.28 15.42
CA VAL A 80 7.66 -8.42 14.03
C VAL A 80 7.93 -7.06 13.36
N HIS A 81 7.16 -6.03 13.70
CA HIS A 81 7.29 -4.68 13.14
C HIS A 81 7.66 -3.68 14.23
N ASP A 82 8.87 -3.79 14.73
CA ASP A 82 9.42 -2.96 15.80
C ASP A 82 9.92 -1.62 15.25
N ARG A 83 8.98 -0.75 14.88
CA ARG A 83 9.24 0.55 14.24
C ARG A 83 8.08 1.52 14.40
N ALA A 84 8.36 2.81 14.27
CA ALA A 84 7.34 3.83 14.12
C ALA A 84 6.75 3.79 12.70
N VAL A 85 5.42 3.90 12.59
CA VAL A 85 4.72 3.90 11.30
C VAL A 85 3.90 5.17 11.15
N GLU A 86 4.17 5.95 10.11
CA GLU A 86 3.44 7.18 9.76
C GLU A 86 2.59 6.99 8.52
N GLU A 87 1.25 7.13 8.64
CA GLU A 87 0.33 7.12 7.50
C GLU A 87 0.38 8.48 6.78
N ILE A 88 0.88 8.49 5.55
CA ILE A 88 1.08 9.74 4.79
C ILE A 88 -0.14 10.13 3.95
N PHE A 89 -0.90 9.16 3.45
CA PHE A 89 -2.18 9.39 2.77
C PHE A 89 -3.04 8.14 2.70
N ARG A 90 -4.32 8.31 2.42
CA ARG A 90 -5.30 7.24 2.17
C ARG A 90 -5.83 7.30 0.75
N GLY A 91 -6.08 6.12 0.19
CA GLY A 91 -6.60 5.94 -1.14
C GLY A 91 -5.54 5.57 -2.16
N CYS A 92 -5.98 5.30 -3.39
CA CYS A 92 -5.11 5.03 -4.52
C CYS A 92 -5.76 5.57 -5.79
N ILE A 93 -4.98 6.32 -6.60
CA ILE A 93 -5.45 6.86 -7.89
C ILE A 93 -5.46 5.79 -8.99
N ARG A 94 -4.76 4.68 -8.75
CA ARG A 94 -4.57 3.64 -9.75
C ARG A 94 -5.84 2.82 -9.96
N GLY A 95 -6.00 2.30 -11.15
CA GLY A 95 -7.18 1.53 -11.56
C GLY A 95 -6.85 0.07 -11.83
N CYS A 96 -5.92 -0.55 -11.08
CA CYS A 96 -5.58 -1.96 -11.24
C CYS A 96 -6.84 -2.82 -11.03
N ARG A 97 -7.22 -3.63 -12.02
CA ARG A 97 -8.50 -4.37 -12.02
C ARG A 97 -8.59 -5.44 -10.95
N PHE A 98 -7.47 -5.94 -10.47
CA PHE A 98 -7.42 -6.94 -9.39
C PHE A 98 -7.49 -6.32 -7.99
N CYS A 99 -7.37 -4.99 -7.86
CA CYS A 99 -7.15 -4.33 -6.58
C CYS A 99 -8.40 -3.64 -6.07
N GLN A 100 -8.95 -4.15 -4.98
CA GLN A 100 -10.12 -3.58 -4.31
C GLN A 100 -9.82 -2.21 -3.66
N ALA A 101 -8.58 -1.96 -3.26
CA ALA A 101 -8.17 -0.73 -2.57
C ALA A 101 -8.41 0.54 -3.41
N GLY A 102 -8.26 0.46 -4.73
CA GLY A 102 -8.56 1.55 -5.65
C GLY A 102 -10.03 1.96 -5.69
N PHE A 103 -10.94 1.12 -5.19
CA PHE A 103 -12.38 1.38 -5.09
C PHE A 103 -12.78 1.76 -3.67
N ILE A 104 -12.38 0.96 -2.67
CA ILE A 104 -12.82 1.12 -1.28
C ILE A 104 -12.27 2.41 -0.66
N TYR A 105 -11.02 2.77 -0.95
CA TYR A 105 -10.34 3.88 -0.27
C TYR A 105 -10.34 5.20 -1.04
N ARG A 106 -11.05 5.32 -2.14
CA ARG A 106 -11.25 6.63 -2.80
C ARG A 106 -12.20 7.51 -2.00
N PRO A 107 -12.02 8.86 -2.07
CA PRO A 107 -10.99 9.64 -2.76
C PRO A 107 -9.62 9.58 -2.07
N ILE A 108 -8.57 10.02 -2.77
CA ILE A 108 -7.25 10.23 -2.14
C ILE A 108 -7.34 11.41 -1.19
N ARG A 109 -6.67 11.27 -0.06
CA ARG A 109 -6.56 12.30 0.98
C ARG A 109 -5.17 12.24 1.56
N GLU A 110 -4.39 13.28 1.34
CA GLU A 110 -3.00 13.38 1.75
C GLU A 110 -2.87 14.21 3.02
N LYS A 111 -1.86 13.90 3.82
CA LYS A 111 -1.36 14.80 4.86
C LYS A 111 -0.36 15.78 4.25
N SER A 112 -0.28 16.98 4.78
CA SER A 112 0.76 17.93 4.40
C SER A 112 2.13 17.50 4.89
N VAL A 113 3.19 17.99 4.23
CA VAL A 113 4.58 17.72 4.59
C VAL A 113 4.85 18.10 6.05
N GLU A 114 4.33 19.24 6.52
CA GLU A 114 4.49 19.71 7.89
C GLU A 114 3.83 18.74 8.89
N THR A 115 2.63 18.25 8.56
CA THR A 115 1.91 17.30 9.43
C THR A 115 2.66 15.99 9.53
N ILE A 116 3.13 15.45 8.39
CA ILE A 116 3.93 14.21 8.36
C ILE A 116 5.19 14.37 9.19
N ASN A 117 5.95 15.45 9.00
CA ASN A 117 7.18 15.69 9.77
C ASN A 117 6.92 15.81 11.26
N ARG A 118 5.93 16.61 11.67
CA ARG A 118 5.57 16.80 13.07
C ARG A 118 5.16 15.49 13.75
N GLN A 119 4.31 14.71 13.08
CA GLN A 119 3.82 13.43 13.60
C GLN A 119 4.94 12.39 13.65
N SER A 120 5.74 12.27 12.60
CA SER A 120 6.90 11.37 12.55
C SER A 120 7.89 11.67 13.66
N LYS A 121 8.19 12.96 13.89
CA LYS A 121 9.09 13.37 14.97
C LYS A 121 8.53 13.02 16.35
N ALA A 122 7.26 13.31 16.60
CA ALA A 122 6.61 12.97 17.87
C ALA A 122 6.58 11.45 18.11
N LEU A 123 6.36 10.64 17.06
CA LEU A 123 6.43 9.18 17.16
C LEU A 123 7.82 8.70 17.60
N ILE A 124 8.86 9.15 16.93
CA ILE A 124 10.24 8.75 17.25
C ILE A 124 10.62 9.22 18.66
N ASP A 125 10.34 10.47 19.00
CA ASP A 125 10.69 11.04 20.31
C ASP A 125 9.96 10.33 21.47
N SER A 126 8.73 9.86 21.26
CA SER A 126 7.95 9.21 22.31
C SER A 126 8.18 7.70 22.46
N THR A 127 8.66 7.05 21.39
CA THR A 127 8.85 5.58 21.37
C THR A 127 10.29 5.16 21.52
N GLY A 128 11.24 5.99 21.08
CA GLY A 128 12.64 5.64 21.02
C GLY A 128 13.01 4.66 19.88
N TYR A 129 12.11 4.41 18.93
CA TYR A 129 12.42 3.59 17.75
C TYR A 129 13.49 4.23 16.87
N ASP A 130 14.32 3.40 16.27
CA ASP A 130 15.38 3.79 15.33
C ASP A 130 14.98 3.59 13.85
N GLU A 131 13.74 3.20 13.61
CA GLU A 131 13.16 3.07 12.25
C GLU A 131 11.81 3.79 12.17
N LEU A 132 11.66 4.62 11.14
CA LEU A 132 10.43 5.26 10.71
C LEU A 132 9.99 4.65 9.36
N SER A 133 8.80 4.07 9.31
CA SER A 133 8.21 3.55 8.08
C SER A 133 7.03 4.40 7.64
N LEU A 134 7.02 4.85 6.38
CA LEU A 134 5.87 5.54 5.81
C LEU A 134 4.81 4.51 5.38
N CYS A 135 3.55 4.82 5.62
CA CYS A 135 2.44 3.93 5.28
C CYS A 135 1.51 4.59 4.26
N SER A 136 1.33 3.91 3.14
CA SER A 136 0.36 4.26 2.09
C SER A 136 0.18 3.10 1.12
N LEU A 137 -0.80 3.22 0.21
CA LEU A 137 -0.97 2.25 -0.89
C LEU A 137 0.01 2.47 -2.04
N SER A 138 0.66 3.63 -2.12
CA SER A 138 1.63 3.96 -3.17
C SER A 138 2.43 5.21 -2.77
N THR A 139 3.49 5.05 -2.00
CA THR A 139 4.26 6.15 -1.41
C THR A 139 4.76 7.15 -2.45
N SER A 140 5.19 6.68 -3.61
CA SER A 140 5.66 7.52 -4.71
C SER A 140 4.57 8.34 -5.42
N ASP A 141 3.29 8.08 -5.14
CA ASP A 141 2.17 8.84 -5.70
C ASP A 141 1.73 10.04 -4.82
N HIS A 142 2.40 10.28 -3.69
CA HIS A 142 2.15 11.48 -2.88
C HIS A 142 2.51 12.74 -3.65
N SER A 143 1.62 13.73 -3.70
CA SER A 143 1.78 14.93 -4.55
C SER A 143 3.06 15.73 -4.24
N CYS A 144 3.51 15.74 -2.99
CA CYS A 144 4.72 16.41 -2.53
C CYS A 144 5.82 15.44 -2.09
N VAL A 145 5.96 14.26 -2.76
CA VAL A 145 6.87 13.20 -2.33
C VAL A 145 8.32 13.67 -2.19
N ASN A 146 8.82 14.46 -3.12
CA ASN A 146 10.21 14.96 -3.08
C ASN A 146 10.47 15.92 -1.91
N GLU A 147 9.55 16.84 -1.66
CA GLU A 147 9.63 17.78 -0.53
C GLU A 147 9.53 17.04 0.80
N MET A 148 8.58 16.13 0.92
CA MET A 148 8.37 15.27 2.09
C MET A 148 9.64 14.48 2.43
N LEU A 149 10.24 13.80 1.44
CA LEU A 149 11.44 13.01 1.66
C LEU A 149 12.64 13.88 2.00
N THR A 150 12.81 15.04 1.37
CA THR A 150 13.88 15.98 1.73
C THR A 150 13.77 16.36 3.20
N SER A 151 12.58 16.79 3.63
CA SER A 151 12.33 17.22 4.99
C SER A 151 12.51 16.09 6.03
N LEU A 152 12.09 14.86 5.71
CA LEU A 152 12.31 13.70 6.59
C LEU A 152 13.77 13.30 6.68
N ILE A 153 14.51 13.28 5.54
CA ILE A 153 15.91 12.87 5.47
C ILE A 153 16.81 13.82 6.28
N ASP A 154 16.51 15.12 6.26
CA ASP A 154 17.31 16.14 6.96
C ASP A 154 17.53 15.83 8.46
N TRP A 155 16.47 15.37 9.13
CA TRP A 155 16.60 15.04 10.55
C TRP A 155 16.83 13.54 10.81
N THR A 156 16.27 12.64 10.00
CA THR A 156 16.44 11.20 10.21
C THR A 156 17.91 10.78 10.04
N VAL A 157 18.64 11.34 9.07
CA VAL A 157 20.06 11.07 8.88
C VAL A 157 20.89 11.61 10.06
N ARG A 158 20.60 12.84 10.51
CA ARG A 158 21.28 13.45 11.65
C ARG A 158 21.05 12.64 12.93
N ASP A 159 19.81 12.21 13.17
CA ASP A 159 19.40 11.52 14.38
C ASP A 159 19.61 9.99 14.27
N LYS A 160 20.20 9.50 13.15
CA LYS A 160 20.48 8.09 12.84
C LYS A 160 19.22 7.20 12.83
N ILE A 161 18.08 7.74 12.41
CA ILE A 161 16.83 7.01 12.24
C ILE A 161 16.76 6.43 10.82
N ASN A 162 16.46 5.16 10.71
CA ASN A 162 16.27 4.51 9.43
C ASN A 162 14.90 4.89 8.84
N LEU A 163 14.88 5.37 7.59
CA LEU A 163 13.65 5.69 6.89
C LEU A 163 13.30 4.55 5.92
N SER A 164 12.14 3.92 6.13
CA SER A 164 11.62 2.84 5.31
C SER A 164 10.47 3.34 4.43
N LEU A 165 10.57 3.09 3.12
CA LEU A 165 9.60 3.52 2.11
C LEU A 165 8.97 2.30 1.43
N PRO A 166 7.94 1.71 2.02
CA PRO A 166 7.21 0.62 1.38
C PRO A 166 6.38 1.12 0.21
N SER A 167 5.94 0.20 -0.64
CA SER A 167 5.00 0.50 -1.73
C SER A 167 5.50 1.50 -2.77
N LEU A 168 6.79 1.44 -3.11
CA LEU A 168 7.34 2.20 -4.22
C LEU A 168 6.88 1.61 -5.56
N ARG A 169 6.43 2.47 -6.45
CA ARG A 169 6.02 2.07 -7.80
C ARG A 169 7.19 2.25 -8.79
N VAL A 170 7.24 1.35 -9.74
CA VAL A 170 8.26 1.32 -10.79
C VAL A 170 8.17 2.54 -11.71
N ASP A 171 6.95 2.93 -12.09
CA ASP A 171 6.64 4.02 -13.01
C ASP A 171 6.90 5.42 -12.41
N ASN A 172 7.07 5.53 -11.10
CA ASN A 172 7.26 6.81 -10.41
C ASN A 172 8.59 6.86 -9.61
N PHE A 173 9.65 6.26 -10.18
CA PHE A 173 10.98 6.16 -9.56
C PHE A 173 11.96 7.12 -10.23
N SER A 174 11.95 8.39 -9.80
CA SER A 174 12.81 9.44 -10.36
C SER A 174 14.27 9.30 -9.91
N ASP A 175 15.21 9.91 -10.66
CA ASP A 175 16.63 9.95 -10.28
C ASP A 175 16.83 10.66 -8.94
N GLU A 176 16.09 11.75 -8.72
CA GLU A 176 16.10 12.49 -7.46
C GLU A 176 15.66 11.62 -6.27
N LEU A 177 14.67 10.75 -6.49
CA LEU A 177 14.21 9.79 -5.47
C LEU A 177 15.29 8.74 -5.18
N VAL A 178 15.97 8.22 -6.21
CA VAL A 178 17.11 7.28 -6.05
C VAL A 178 18.23 7.91 -5.24
N ASP A 179 18.61 9.14 -5.56
CA ASP A 179 19.68 9.86 -4.84
C ASP A 179 19.31 10.07 -3.37
N LYS A 180 18.07 10.42 -3.08
CA LYS A 180 17.58 10.56 -1.71
C LYS A 180 17.59 9.23 -0.97
N LEU A 181 17.08 8.16 -1.59
CA LEU A 181 17.05 6.83 -1.00
C LEU A 181 18.45 6.25 -0.77
N SER A 182 19.43 6.58 -1.60
CA SER A 182 20.80 6.12 -1.43
C SER A 182 21.49 6.65 -0.15
N LYS A 183 20.99 7.77 0.39
CA LYS A 183 21.47 8.40 1.64
C LYS A 183 20.89 7.74 2.89
N VAL A 184 19.80 7.00 2.75
CA VAL A 184 19.17 6.23 3.83
C VAL A 184 19.76 4.83 3.86
N ARG A 185 19.61 4.10 4.97
CA ARG A 185 20.05 2.70 5.06
C ARG A 185 19.38 1.90 3.92
N ARG A 186 20.20 1.25 3.09
CA ARG A 186 19.74 0.48 1.94
C ARG A 186 18.98 -0.76 2.39
N SER A 187 17.67 -0.69 2.45
CA SER A 187 16.79 -1.87 2.48
C SER A 187 16.69 -2.46 1.07
N GLY A 188 16.35 -3.75 0.96
CA GLY A 188 16.07 -4.37 -0.34
C GLY A 188 14.91 -3.66 -1.04
N LEU A 189 15.05 -3.42 -2.34
CA LEU A 189 13.98 -2.84 -3.15
C LEU A 189 12.96 -3.90 -3.53
N THR A 190 11.69 -3.54 -3.43
CA THR A 190 10.57 -4.41 -3.81
C THR A 190 9.70 -3.71 -4.83
N PHE A 191 9.49 -4.37 -5.96
CA PHE A 191 8.62 -3.91 -7.03
C PHE A 191 7.55 -4.95 -7.34
N ALA A 192 6.40 -4.49 -7.79
CA ALA A 192 5.26 -5.34 -8.13
C ALA A 192 4.81 -5.14 -9.59
N PRO A 193 5.47 -5.77 -10.57
CA PRO A 193 4.98 -5.80 -11.95
C PRO A 193 3.64 -6.53 -12.07
N GLU A 194 3.36 -7.47 -11.18
CA GLU A 194 2.15 -8.30 -11.03
C GLU A 194 1.99 -9.36 -12.11
N ALA A 195 2.47 -9.13 -13.35
CA ALA A 195 2.40 -10.09 -14.45
C ALA A 195 3.70 -10.10 -15.27
N GLY A 196 4.04 -11.26 -15.85
CA GLY A 196 5.28 -11.47 -16.57
C GLY A 196 5.35 -10.76 -17.92
N THR A 197 4.23 -10.70 -18.65
CA THR A 197 4.16 -10.09 -19.99
C THR A 197 3.49 -8.72 -19.98
N GLN A 198 3.82 -7.89 -20.98
CA GLN A 198 3.15 -6.60 -21.17
C GLN A 198 1.66 -6.78 -21.41
N ARG A 199 1.28 -7.77 -22.23
CA ARG A 199 -0.12 -8.10 -22.48
C ARG A 199 -0.91 -8.28 -21.19
N MET A 200 -0.39 -9.07 -20.26
CA MET A 200 -1.09 -9.31 -18.99
C MET A 200 -1.09 -8.07 -18.09
N ARG A 201 -0.03 -7.29 -18.06
CA ARG A 201 -0.03 -6.00 -17.32
C ARG A 201 -1.09 -5.05 -17.87
N ASP A 202 -1.30 -5.02 -19.18
CA ASP A 202 -2.36 -4.22 -19.81
C ASP A 202 -3.76 -4.78 -19.47
N VAL A 203 -3.94 -6.10 -19.53
CA VAL A 203 -5.21 -6.76 -19.16
C VAL A 203 -5.62 -6.41 -17.72
N ILE A 204 -4.70 -6.44 -16.78
CA ILE A 204 -4.98 -6.11 -15.37
C ILE A 204 -4.91 -4.59 -15.07
N ASN A 205 -4.69 -3.76 -16.08
CA ASN A 205 -4.57 -2.31 -15.97
C ASN A 205 -3.51 -1.88 -14.92
N LYS A 206 -2.35 -2.57 -14.93
CA LYS A 206 -1.27 -2.25 -13.99
C LYS A 206 -0.55 -0.96 -14.35
N ASN A 207 -0.57 -0.57 -15.64
CA ASN A 207 0.10 0.62 -16.19
C ASN A 207 1.59 0.68 -15.81
N VAL A 208 2.30 -0.43 -15.99
CA VAL A 208 3.74 -0.56 -15.82
C VAL A 208 4.28 -1.27 -17.05
N THR A 209 5.24 -0.66 -17.73
CA THR A 209 5.89 -1.26 -18.89
C THR A 209 7.12 -2.08 -18.49
N GLU A 210 7.53 -3.00 -19.35
CA GLU A 210 8.78 -3.74 -19.15
C GLU A 210 9.98 -2.78 -19.11
N GLU A 211 9.98 -1.78 -19.99
CA GLU A 211 11.04 -0.78 -20.04
C GLU A 211 11.16 0.00 -18.74
N GLU A 212 10.03 0.39 -18.12
CA GLU A 212 10.03 1.07 -16.81
C GLU A 212 10.60 0.18 -15.71
N VAL A 213 10.27 -1.12 -15.69
CA VAL A 213 10.85 -2.09 -14.74
C VAL A 213 12.37 -2.14 -14.88
N LEU A 214 12.85 -2.33 -16.11
CA LEU A 214 14.27 -2.45 -16.39
C LEU A 214 15.02 -1.15 -16.08
N ARG A 215 14.49 0.00 -16.52
CA ARG A 215 15.06 1.32 -16.23
C ARG A 215 15.18 1.57 -14.73
N THR A 216 14.14 1.26 -13.97
CA THR A 216 14.13 1.44 -12.51
C THR A 216 15.13 0.53 -11.81
N CYS A 217 15.22 -0.73 -12.23
CA CYS A 217 16.20 -1.66 -11.71
C CYS A 217 17.65 -1.21 -12.04
N THR A 218 17.90 -0.76 -13.28
CA THR A 218 19.19 -0.22 -13.71
C THR A 218 19.62 0.97 -12.83
N LYS A 219 18.71 1.93 -12.59
CA LYS A 219 18.97 3.06 -11.69
C LYS A 219 19.31 2.61 -10.27
N ALA A 220 18.56 1.65 -9.74
CA ALA A 220 18.82 1.07 -8.42
C ALA A 220 20.23 0.43 -8.38
N PHE A 221 20.60 -0.33 -9.39
CA PHE A 221 21.90 -0.98 -9.48
C PHE A 221 23.05 0.02 -9.61
N ALA A 222 22.88 1.08 -10.40
CA ALA A 222 23.82 2.19 -10.44
C ALA A 222 23.94 2.89 -9.09
N GLY A 223 22.85 3.01 -8.34
CA GLY A 223 22.84 3.49 -6.95
C GLY A 223 23.44 2.52 -5.93
N GLY A 224 23.93 1.33 -6.38
CA GLY A 224 24.65 0.34 -5.58
C GLY A 224 23.77 -0.69 -4.86
N TRP A 225 22.49 -0.83 -5.21
CA TRP A 225 21.70 -1.97 -4.77
C TRP A 225 22.15 -3.25 -5.48
N THR A 226 22.10 -4.36 -4.76
CA THR A 226 22.45 -5.69 -5.27
C THR A 226 21.32 -6.70 -5.06
N SER A 227 20.18 -6.26 -4.52
CA SER A 227 19.03 -7.12 -4.27
C SER A 227 17.75 -6.42 -4.67
N VAL A 228 16.91 -7.11 -5.47
CA VAL A 228 15.58 -6.67 -5.88
C VAL A 228 14.61 -7.82 -5.69
N LYS A 229 13.43 -7.53 -5.15
CA LYS A 229 12.31 -8.46 -5.03
C LYS A 229 11.20 -8.07 -5.99
N LEU A 230 10.72 -9.03 -6.77
CA LEU A 230 9.63 -8.84 -7.74
C LEU A 230 8.41 -9.66 -7.31
N TYR A 231 7.24 -9.00 -7.23
CA TYR A 231 5.97 -9.66 -6.95
C TYR A 231 5.15 -9.88 -8.22
N PHE A 232 4.59 -11.09 -8.32
CA PHE A 232 3.72 -11.50 -9.41
C PHE A 232 2.50 -12.25 -8.88
N MET A 233 1.45 -12.30 -9.70
CA MET A 233 0.29 -13.14 -9.51
C MET A 233 0.21 -14.18 -10.63
N MET A 234 -0.36 -15.35 -10.34
CA MET A 234 -0.68 -16.41 -11.28
C MET A 234 -2.17 -16.75 -11.19
N GLY A 235 -2.77 -17.18 -12.30
CA GLY A 235 -4.19 -17.46 -12.40
C GLY A 235 -5.04 -16.23 -12.70
N LEU A 236 -4.43 -15.22 -13.30
CA LEU A 236 -5.14 -14.00 -13.74
C LEU A 236 -6.12 -14.33 -14.88
N PRO A 237 -7.24 -13.61 -15.01
CA PRO A 237 -8.14 -13.77 -16.13
C PRO A 237 -7.43 -13.63 -17.48
N THR A 238 -7.68 -14.58 -18.40
CA THR A 238 -7.06 -14.69 -19.73
C THR A 238 -5.56 -15.00 -19.75
N GLU A 239 -4.95 -15.37 -18.62
CA GLU A 239 -3.54 -15.74 -18.53
C GLU A 239 -3.25 -17.02 -19.34
N THR A 240 -2.12 -17.05 -20.01
CA THR A 240 -1.61 -18.19 -20.77
C THR A 240 -0.30 -18.70 -20.17
N MET A 241 0.14 -19.89 -20.60
CA MET A 241 1.43 -20.44 -20.18
C MET A 241 2.61 -19.55 -20.61
N GLU A 242 2.49 -18.81 -21.71
CA GLU A 242 3.48 -17.83 -22.14
C GLU A 242 3.59 -16.65 -21.17
N ASP A 243 2.46 -16.20 -20.63
CA ASP A 243 2.46 -15.13 -19.63
C ASP A 243 3.13 -15.57 -18.33
N ILE A 244 2.91 -16.81 -17.91
CA ILE A 244 3.58 -17.39 -16.73
C ILE A 244 5.09 -17.53 -16.99
N ALA A 245 5.49 -18.05 -18.16
CA ALA A 245 6.91 -18.13 -18.54
C ALA A 245 7.57 -16.74 -18.60
N GLY A 246 6.80 -15.71 -18.98
CA GLY A 246 7.21 -14.32 -18.99
C GLY A 246 7.70 -13.81 -17.64
N ILE A 247 7.24 -14.39 -16.51
CA ILE A 247 7.73 -14.04 -15.17
C ILE A 247 9.23 -14.34 -15.05
N ALA A 248 9.64 -15.55 -15.43
CA ALA A 248 11.04 -15.93 -15.38
C ALA A 248 11.89 -15.12 -16.38
N GLN A 249 11.33 -14.85 -17.57
CA GLN A 249 12.01 -14.05 -18.59
C GLN A 249 12.25 -12.61 -18.10
N LEU A 250 11.25 -11.96 -17.49
CA LEU A 250 11.39 -10.61 -16.94
C LEU A 250 12.43 -10.58 -15.82
N ALA A 251 12.40 -11.58 -14.91
CA ALA A 251 13.41 -11.69 -13.87
C ALA A 251 14.83 -11.87 -14.43
N GLY A 252 15.00 -12.68 -15.49
CA GLY A 252 16.26 -12.83 -16.22
C GLY A 252 16.76 -11.51 -16.79
N LYS A 253 15.88 -10.76 -17.47
CA LYS A 253 16.22 -9.42 -17.99
C LYS A 253 16.66 -8.45 -16.89
N VAL A 254 16.10 -8.54 -15.69
CA VAL A 254 16.54 -7.73 -14.53
C VAL A 254 17.94 -8.14 -14.07
N VAL A 255 18.28 -9.44 -14.10
CA VAL A 255 19.64 -9.92 -13.83
C VAL A 255 20.62 -9.38 -14.89
N ASP A 256 20.25 -9.47 -16.16
CA ASP A 256 21.08 -8.96 -17.26
C ASP A 256 21.28 -7.44 -17.14
N ALA A 257 20.25 -6.70 -16.74
CA ALA A 257 20.34 -5.26 -16.50
C ALA A 257 21.39 -4.92 -15.43
N TYR A 258 21.53 -5.73 -14.37
CA TYR A 258 22.60 -5.52 -13.37
C TYR A 258 23.98 -5.62 -13.97
N TYR A 259 24.26 -6.71 -14.70
CA TYR A 259 25.58 -6.92 -15.27
C TYR A 259 25.91 -5.96 -16.43
N ASN A 260 24.90 -5.44 -17.09
CA ASN A 260 25.04 -4.42 -18.14
C ASN A 260 25.15 -2.98 -17.58
N THR A 261 24.92 -2.77 -16.30
CA THR A 261 25.07 -1.43 -15.65
C THR A 261 26.55 -1.20 -15.30
N PRO A 262 27.25 -0.23 -15.90
CA PRO A 262 28.68 -0.02 -15.65
C PRO A 262 29.01 0.30 -14.18
N GLU A 263 28.11 1.03 -13.52
CA GLU A 263 28.22 1.52 -12.14
C GLU A 263 27.80 0.48 -11.11
N HIS A 264 27.37 -0.72 -11.49
CA HIS A 264 26.96 -1.74 -10.54
C HIS A 264 28.10 -2.08 -9.54
N LYS A 265 27.75 -2.50 -8.36
CA LYS A 265 28.71 -2.82 -7.29
C LYS A 265 29.64 -3.96 -7.70
N LYS A 266 30.88 -3.67 -7.98
CA LYS A 266 31.88 -4.66 -8.42
C LYS A 266 32.14 -5.71 -7.32
N GLY A 267 32.36 -6.95 -7.76
CA GLY A 267 32.66 -8.08 -6.86
C GLY A 267 31.43 -8.61 -6.08
N CYS A 268 30.23 -8.09 -6.36
CA CYS A 268 28.98 -8.59 -5.78
C CYS A 268 28.10 -9.20 -6.87
N ALA A 269 27.48 -10.34 -6.56
CA ALA A 269 26.43 -10.90 -7.39
C ALA A 269 25.10 -10.20 -7.09
N VAL A 270 24.22 -10.12 -8.09
CA VAL A 270 22.85 -9.65 -7.89
C VAL A 270 21.97 -10.76 -7.33
N SER A 271 21.04 -10.41 -6.46
CA SER A 271 19.97 -11.29 -6.00
C SER A 271 18.62 -10.76 -6.50
N VAL A 272 17.97 -11.47 -7.39
CA VAL A 272 16.61 -11.17 -7.86
C VAL A 272 15.67 -12.23 -7.29
N SER A 273 14.87 -11.85 -6.29
CA SER A 273 13.88 -12.74 -5.68
C SER A 273 12.53 -12.57 -6.38
N VAL A 274 11.93 -13.65 -6.83
CA VAL A 274 10.58 -13.68 -7.41
C VAL A 274 9.60 -14.29 -6.41
N SER A 275 8.52 -13.58 -6.12
CA SER A 275 7.44 -14.06 -5.27
C SER A 275 6.16 -14.11 -6.09
N CYS A 276 5.59 -15.30 -6.26
CA CYS A 276 4.34 -15.52 -6.98
C CYS A 276 3.23 -15.89 -6.00
N ALA A 277 2.09 -15.20 -6.11
CA ALA A 277 0.88 -15.49 -5.35
C ALA A 277 -0.23 -15.95 -6.29
N SER A 278 -1.11 -16.84 -5.85
CA SER A 278 -2.32 -17.18 -6.61
C SER A 278 -3.28 -15.99 -6.60
N PHE A 279 -3.85 -15.66 -7.77
CA PHE A 279 -4.89 -14.66 -7.86
C PHE A 279 -6.16 -15.15 -7.17
N ILE A 280 -6.70 -14.33 -6.28
CA ILE A 280 -7.98 -14.57 -5.62
C ILE A 280 -8.88 -13.39 -5.95
N PRO A 281 -9.98 -13.60 -6.71
CA PRO A 281 -10.94 -12.55 -7.01
C PRO A 281 -11.46 -11.89 -5.73
N LYS A 282 -11.61 -10.59 -5.76
CA LYS A 282 -12.24 -9.81 -4.68
C LYS A 282 -13.67 -9.46 -5.10
N PRO A 283 -14.62 -9.39 -4.15
CA PRO A 283 -15.99 -8.99 -4.45
C PRO A 283 -16.08 -7.53 -4.91
#